data_ad1b284c5c10d4aeb08e78917de6a0da
#
_entry.id   ad1b284c5c10d4aeb08e78917de6a0da
#
_cell.length_a   1.000
_cell.length_b   1.000
_cell.length_c   1.000
_cell.angle_alpha   90.00
_cell.angle_beta   90.00
_cell.angle_gamma   90.00
#
_symmetry.space_group_name_H-M   'P 1'
#
loop_
_entity.id
_entity.type
_entity.pdbx_description
1 polymer ?
#
loop_
_entity_poly.entity_id
_entity_poly.type
_entity_poly.pdbx_seq_one_letter_code
_entity_poly.pdbx_strand_id
1 'polypeptide(L)'
;VDSLMVLSATTKDGKILWRKDLTPDGESSGEVSGAGLAAGAGKIFVTTAYGLLHAIDPSSGQEIWSQRLLGSGSTRPTYFDGLVYLVSNDESAWSVDVETGRVNWTLDNFSDVNNLISNSAPALSEKFAIFGYGSGEVQAVFRKSGLAIWSTSISGGRSGRALSNVDDIVTSPVVVGSSVFV
;
A
#
# COMPACT_ATOMS: atom_id res chain seq x y z
N VAL A 1 4.68 -13.73 -1.29
CA VAL A 1 6.05 -13.28 -0.99
C VAL A 1 6.42 -13.85 0.36
N ASP A 2 7.58 -14.44 0.47
CA ASP A 2 8.10 -14.99 1.73
C ASP A 2 8.97 -13.95 2.48
N SER A 3 9.53 -14.36 3.63
CA SER A 3 10.41 -13.52 4.46
C SER A 3 11.74 -13.16 3.80
N LEU A 4 12.13 -13.84 2.74
CA LEU A 4 13.32 -13.56 1.93
C LEU A 4 12.98 -12.70 0.70
N MET A 5 11.79 -12.12 0.64
CA MET A 5 11.28 -11.31 -0.47
C MET A 5 11.16 -12.05 -1.80
N VAL A 6 11.01 -13.38 -1.77
CA VAL A 6 10.77 -14.17 -2.97
C VAL A 6 9.28 -14.26 -3.25
N LEU A 7 8.84 -13.71 -4.38
CA LEU A 7 7.50 -13.90 -4.93
C LEU A 7 7.43 -15.24 -5.66
N SER A 8 6.45 -16.06 -5.33
CA SER A 8 6.25 -17.36 -5.96
C SER A 8 4.84 -17.49 -6.53
N ALA A 9 4.71 -18.03 -7.73
CA ALA A 9 3.44 -18.47 -8.29
C ALA A 9 3.34 -19.98 -8.23
N THR A 10 2.17 -20.48 -7.84
CA THR A 10 1.88 -21.92 -7.75
C THR A 10 0.57 -22.24 -8.45
N THR A 11 0.45 -23.46 -8.97
CA THR A 11 -0.85 -24.02 -9.38
C THR A 11 -1.72 -24.27 -8.15
N LYS A 12 -3.01 -24.53 -8.37
CA LYS A 12 -3.94 -24.94 -7.29
C LYS A 12 -3.51 -26.22 -6.57
N ASP A 13 -2.73 -27.08 -7.24
CA ASP A 13 -2.17 -28.32 -6.70
C ASP A 13 -0.82 -28.12 -6.00
N GLY A 14 -0.38 -26.87 -5.81
CA GLY A 14 0.84 -26.52 -5.10
C GLY A 14 2.14 -26.64 -5.94
N LYS A 15 2.05 -26.93 -7.24
CA LYS A 15 3.25 -26.97 -8.10
C LYS A 15 3.74 -25.56 -8.40
N ILE A 16 5.01 -25.29 -8.15
CA ILE A 16 5.65 -24.02 -8.42
C ILE A 16 5.73 -23.81 -9.95
N LEU A 17 5.23 -22.68 -10.42
CA LEU A 17 5.31 -22.23 -11.81
C LEU A 17 6.58 -21.41 -12.03
N TRP A 18 6.80 -20.42 -11.17
CA TRP A 18 7.98 -19.58 -11.19
C TRP A 18 8.25 -18.96 -9.80
N ARG A 19 9.46 -18.43 -9.64
CA ARG A 19 9.89 -17.64 -8.47
C ARG A 19 10.65 -16.42 -8.95
N LYS A 20 10.46 -15.30 -8.27
CA LYS A 20 11.13 -14.02 -8.52
C LYS A 20 11.66 -13.50 -7.20
N ASP A 21 12.97 -13.28 -7.11
CA ASP A 21 13.59 -12.53 -6.03
C ASP A 21 13.32 -11.02 -6.28
N LEU A 22 12.80 -10.33 -5.25
CA LEU A 22 12.48 -8.91 -5.27
C LEU A 22 13.49 -8.09 -4.45
N THR A 23 14.58 -8.71 -3.99
CA THR A 23 15.67 -8.01 -3.31
C THR A 23 16.40 -7.12 -4.31
N PRO A 24 16.53 -5.80 -4.05
CA PRO A 24 17.26 -4.90 -4.94
C PRO A 24 18.74 -5.24 -5.01
N ASP A 25 19.39 -4.89 -6.13
CA ASP A 25 20.83 -5.02 -6.27
C ASP A 25 21.57 -4.23 -5.17
N GLY A 26 22.48 -4.91 -4.47
CA GLY A 26 23.28 -4.33 -3.39
C GLY A 26 22.65 -4.43 -1.99
N GLU A 27 21.42 -4.92 -1.88
CA GLU A 27 20.78 -5.21 -0.59
C GLU A 27 20.92 -6.71 -0.25
N SER A 28 20.86 -7.02 1.05
CA SER A 28 20.90 -8.42 1.49
C SER A 28 19.49 -8.97 1.67
N SER A 29 19.27 -10.17 1.16
CA SER A 29 18.01 -10.90 1.33
C SER A 29 17.72 -11.18 2.80
N GLY A 30 16.50 -10.85 3.27
CA GLY A 30 16.06 -11.11 4.64
C GLY A 30 16.42 -10.03 5.68
N GLU A 31 17.06 -8.94 5.31
CA GLU A 31 17.30 -7.80 6.22
C GLU A 31 16.02 -7.05 6.58
N VAL A 32 15.08 -6.99 5.62
CA VAL A 32 13.75 -6.43 5.82
C VAL A 32 12.69 -7.41 5.36
N SER A 33 11.53 -7.37 5.97
CA SER A 33 10.40 -8.22 5.62
C SER A 33 9.11 -7.39 5.55
N GLY A 34 8.19 -7.83 4.71
CA GLY A 34 6.91 -7.20 4.51
C GLY A 34 6.67 -6.87 3.03
N ALA A 35 5.53 -7.29 2.56
CA ALA A 35 5.09 -7.05 1.19
C ALA A 35 3.56 -6.98 1.14
N GLY A 36 3.04 -6.12 0.27
CA GLY A 36 1.63 -6.09 -0.10
C GLY A 36 1.44 -6.59 -1.52
N LEU A 37 0.32 -7.23 -1.78
CA LEU A 37 -0.03 -7.77 -3.11
C LEU A 37 -1.38 -7.28 -3.58
N ALA A 38 -1.45 -6.89 -4.84
CA ALA A 38 -2.69 -6.66 -5.57
C ALA A 38 -2.60 -7.24 -6.98
N ALA A 39 -3.74 -7.46 -7.61
CA ALA A 39 -3.82 -7.87 -9.01
C ALA A 39 -4.81 -6.97 -9.77
N GLY A 40 -4.48 -6.64 -11.01
CA GLY A 40 -5.32 -5.83 -11.88
C GLY A 40 -4.65 -5.59 -13.23
N ALA A 41 -5.40 -5.22 -14.24
CA ALA A 41 -4.91 -4.96 -15.60
C ALA A 41 -3.97 -6.06 -16.15
N GLY A 42 -4.21 -7.33 -15.79
CA GLY A 42 -3.35 -8.45 -16.23
C GLY A 42 -1.97 -8.50 -15.57
N LYS A 43 -1.73 -7.75 -14.48
CA LYS A 43 -0.46 -7.64 -13.76
C LYS A 43 -0.64 -7.96 -12.27
N ILE A 44 0.45 -8.31 -11.63
CA ILE A 44 0.57 -8.40 -10.16
C ILE A 44 1.39 -7.19 -9.70
N PHE A 45 0.85 -6.45 -8.74
CA PHE A 45 1.52 -5.34 -8.10
C PHE A 45 2.03 -5.78 -6.73
N VAL A 46 3.31 -5.53 -6.46
CA VAL A 46 3.97 -5.94 -5.23
C VAL A 46 4.67 -4.74 -4.61
N THR A 47 4.26 -4.35 -3.42
CA THR A 47 5.04 -3.43 -2.60
C THR A 47 6.04 -4.21 -1.77
N THR A 48 7.24 -3.66 -1.56
CA THR A 48 8.28 -4.30 -0.77
C THR A 48 8.78 -3.39 0.35
N ALA A 49 9.25 -3.99 1.43
CA ALA A 49 9.87 -3.25 2.53
C ALA A 49 11.14 -2.48 2.13
N TYR A 50 11.71 -2.77 0.95
CA TYR A 50 12.80 -2.00 0.34
C TYR A 50 12.34 -0.68 -0.30
N GLY A 51 11.05 -0.33 -0.19
CA GLY A 51 10.52 0.92 -0.76
C GLY A 51 10.33 0.86 -2.27
N LEU A 52 9.95 -0.29 -2.81
CA LEU A 52 9.66 -0.46 -4.22
C LEU A 52 8.24 -0.97 -4.43
N LEU A 53 7.60 -0.46 -5.47
CA LEU A 53 6.39 -1.02 -6.07
C LEU A 53 6.79 -1.66 -7.41
N HIS A 54 6.55 -2.94 -7.54
CA HIS A 54 6.82 -3.70 -8.76
C HIS A 54 5.53 -4.05 -9.49
N ALA A 55 5.55 -4.02 -10.82
CA ALA A 55 4.56 -4.69 -11.66
C ALA A 55 5.19 -5.93 -12.30
N ILE A 56 4.56 -7.06 -12.09
CA ILE A 56 5.05 -8.38 -12.49
C ILE A 56 4.05 -9.02 -13.46
N ASP A 57 4.55 -9.61 -14.52
CA ASP A 57 3.76 -10.46 -15.41
C ASP A 57 3.39 -11.77 -14.69
N PRO A 58 2.09 -12.07 -14.49
CA PRO A 58 1.67 -13.25 -13.74
C PRO A 58 2.01 -14.57 -14.41
N SER A 59 2.23 -14.59 -15.72
CA SER A 59 2.51 -15.80 -16.49
C SER A 59 3.97 -16.23 -16.42
N SER A 60 4.89 -15.26 -16.40
CA SER A 60 6.33 -15.48 -16.48
C SER A 60 7.08 -15.14 -15.20
N GLY A 61 6.50 -14.31 -14.32
CA GLY A 61 7.20 -13.74 -13.16
C GLY A 61 8.20 -12.64 -13.53
N GLN A 62 8.21 -12.19 -14.78
CA GLN A 62 9.11 -11.11 -15.21
C GLN A 62 8.61 -9.76 -14.71
N GLU A 63 9.54 -8.90 -14.30
CA GLU A 63 9.24 -7.52 -13.95
C GLU A 63 8.96 -6.71 -15.22
N ILE A 64 7.81 -6.02 -15.23
CA ILE A 64 7.41 -5.12 -16.31
C ILE A 64 8.00 -3.73 -16.04
N TRP A 65 7.84 -3.27 -14.80
CA TRP A 65 8.43 -2.03 -14.30
C TRP A 65 8.54 -2.07 -12.78
N SER A 66 9.39 -1.20 -12.23
CA SER A 66 9.44 -0.90 -10.81
C SER A 66 9.46 0.60 -10.57
N GLN A 67 8.80 1.04 -9.51
CA GLN A 67 8.75 2.42 -9.04
C GLN A 67 9.28 2.50 -7.61
N ARG A 68 10.26 3.39 -7.40
CA ARG A 68 10.77 3.67 -6.05
C ARG A 68 9.79 4.58 -5.31
N LEU A 69 9.41 4.16 -4.11
CA LEU A 69 8.63 4.94 -3.15
C LEU A 69 9.58 5.75 -2.26
N LEU A 70 9.11 6.82 -1.63
CA LEU A 70 9.95 7.61 -0.70
C LEU A 70 10.19 6.88 0.61
N GLY A 71 9.19 6.13 1.09
CA GLY A 71 9.29 5.28 2.27
C GLY A 71 9.22 3.79 1.93
N SER A 72 9.48 2.91 2.89
CA SER A 72 9.28 1.47 2.69
C SER A 72 7.80 1.19 2.38
N GLY A 73 7.54 0.24 1.48
CA GLY A 73 6.22 -0.05 0.96
C GLY A 73 5.75 -1.44 1.37
N SER A 74 5.43 -1.66 2.66
CA SER A 74 4.86 -2.95 3.10
C SER A 74 3.33 -2.98 3.08
N THR A 75 2.68 -1.86 2.77
CA THR A 75 1.21 -1.77 2.75
C THR A 75 0.63 -2.44 1.51
N ARG A 76 -0.60 -2.92 1.63
CA ARG A 76 -1.30 -3.58 0.53
C ARG A 76 -1.75 -2.56 -0.53
N PRO A 77 -1.29 -2.65 -1.79
CA PRO A 77 -1.78 -1.78 -2.86
C PRO A 77 -3.21 -2.15 -3.26
N THR A 78 -3.92 -1.21 -3.87
CA THR A 78 -5.26 -1.44 -4.43
C THR A 78 -5.31 -0.94 -5.87
N TYR A 79 -5.69 -1.82 -6.79
CA TYR A 79 -5.89 -1.48 -8.20
C TYR A 79 -7.31 -0.97 -8.45
N PHE A 80 -7.44 0.11 -9.21
CA PHE A 80 -8.72 0.57 -9.73
C PHE A 80 -8.53 1.43 -10.99
N ASP A 81 -9.22 1.08 -12.07
CA ASP A 81 -9.37 1.90 -13.30
C ASP A 81 -8.03 2.45 -13.83
N GLY A 82 -7.07 1.57 -14.08
CA GLY A 82 -5.78 1.93 -14.67
C GLY A 82 -4.75 2.53 -13.71
N LEU A 83 -5.07 2.65 -12.43
CA LEU A 83 -4.19 3.21 -11.39
C LEU A 83 -4.05 2.23 -10.22
N VAL A 84 -2.88 2.21 -9.61
CA VAL A 84 -2.61 1.55 -8.32
C VAL A 84 -2.47 2.60 -7.24
N TYR A 85 -3.12 2.36 -6.12
CA TYR A 85 -3.10 3.22 -4.94
C TYR A 85 -2.50 2.48 -3.76
N LEU A 86 -1.68 3.16 -2.98
CA LEU A 86 -1.06 2.61 -1.77
C LEU A 86 -0.70 3.73 -0.79
N VAL A 87 -0.36 3.33 0.42
CA VAL A 87 0.29 4.19 1.43
C VAL A 87 1.67 3.59 1.69
N SER A 88 2.70 4.41 1.69
CA SER A 88 4.04 4.00 2.13
C SER A 88 4.20 4.17 3.65
N ASN A 89 5.21 3.56 4.26
CA ASN A 89 5.38 3.57 5.72
C ASN A 89 5.72 4.95 6.30
N ASP A 90 6.10 5.91 5.46
CA ASP A 90 6.23 7.34 5.79
C ASP A 90 4.88 8.08 5.74
N GLU A 91 3.77 7.33 5.66
CA GLU A 91 2.41 7.83 5.56
C GLU A 91 2.10 8.66 4.29
N SER A 92 2.93 8.57 3.26
CA SER A 92 2.63 9.17 1.96
C SER A 92 1.64 8.30 1.18
N ALA A 93 0.59 8.92 0.65
CA ALA A 93 -0.35 8.26 -0.26
C ALA A 93 0.11 8.43 -1.71
N TRP A 94 -0.04 7.38 -2.49
CA TRP A 94 0.46 7.29 -3.87
C TRP A 94 -0.64 6.86 -4.83
N SER A 95 -0.59 7.42 -6.04
CA SER A 95 -1.30 6.92 -7.22
C SER A 95 -0.31 6.74 -8.35
N VAL A 96 -0.25 5.53 -8.90
CA VAL A 96 0.73 5.11 -9.91
C VAL A 96 0.00 4.53 -11.11
N ASP A 97 0.40 4.95 -12.31
CA ASP A 97 -0.13 4.42 -13.58
C ASP A 97 0.32 2.97 -13.79
N VAL A 98 -0.61 2.07 -14.07
CA VAL A 98 -0.36 0.63 -14.16
C VAL A 98 0.42 0.19 -15.39
N GLU A 99 0.39 0.98 -16.45
CA GLU A 99 1.08 0.62 -17.69
C GLU A 99 2.55 1.08 -17.67
N THR A 100 2.78 2.23 -17.10
CA THR A 100 4.10 2.89 -17.17
C THR A 100 4.89 2.88 -15.86
N GLY A 101 4.23 2.62 -14.73
CA GLY A 101 4.83 2.76 -13.39
C GLY A 101 5.07 4.20 -12.96
N ARG A 102 4.62 5.19 -13.75
CA ARG A 102 4.80 6.61 -13.43
C ARG A 102 3.86 7.05 -12.33
N VAL A 103 4.38 7.86 -11.43
CA VAL A 103 3.58 8.49 -10.39
C VAL A 103 2.61 9.48 -11.03
N ASN A 104 1.33 9.29 -10.77
CA ASN A 104 0.27 10.20 -11.17
C ASN A 104 0.16 11.36 -10.17
N TRP A 105 0.16 11.05 -8.86
CA TRP A 105 0.25 12.02 -7.77
C TRP A 105 0.75 11.33 -6.48
N THR A 106 1.30 12.15 -5.59
CA THR A 106 1.63 11.79 -4.21
C THR A 106 1.05 12.82 -3.26
N LEU A 107 0.73 12.37 -2.06
CA LEU A 107 0.32 13.23 -0.95
C LEU A 107 1.12 12.83 0.28
N ASP A 108 1.93 13.78 0.74
CA ASP A 108 2.68 13.58 1.98
C ASP A 108 1.75 13.87 3.17
N ASN A 109 1.65 12.91 4.07
CA ASN A 109 1.02 13.13 5.37
C ASN A 109 2.14 13.33 6.40
N PHE A 110 2.07 14.42 7.16
CA PHE A 110 3.05 14.69 8.21
C PHE A 110 2.65 13.91 9.46
N SER A 111 3.22 12.72 9.61
CA SER A 111 3.01 11.93 10.83
C SER A 111 4.02 12.30 11.93
N ASP A 112 3.55 12.26 13.17
CA ASP A 112 4.44 12.27 14.34
C ASP A 112 5.25 10.96 14.40
N VAL A 113 6.48 11.03 14.90
CA VAL A 113 7.54 10.00 14.84
C VAL A 113 7.21 8.66 15.54
N ASN A 114 6.03 8.46 16.11
CA ASN A 114 5.68 7.30 16.95
C ASN A 114 4.56 6.41 16.40
N ASN A 115 4.30 6.47 15.10
CA ASN A 115 3.20 5.71 14.51
C ASN A 115 3.61 4.27 14.19
N LEU A 116 2.73 3.32 14.49
CA LEU A 116 2.89 1.95 14.02
C LEU A 116 2.70 1.90 12.50
N ILE A 117 3.41 0.99 11.86
CA ILE A 117 3.27 0.76 10.42
C ILE A 117 1.84 0.32 10.12
N SER A 118 1.05 1.16 9.48
CA SER A 118 -0.27 0.79 9.00
C SER A 118 -0.15 -0.16 7.81
N ASN A 119 -0.84 -1.30 7.87
CA ASN A 119 -0.99 -2.22 6.75
C ASN A 119 -2.31 -2.01 5.99
N SER A 120 -2.93 -0.85 6.17
CA SER A 120 -4.22 -0.50 5.60
C SER A 120 -4.16 -0.36 4.08
N ALA A 121 -4.98 -1.12 3.35
CA ALA A 121 -5.19 -0.91 1.93
C ALA A 121 -6.17 0.25 1.71
N PRO A 122 -5.95 1.14 0.74
CA PRO A 122 -6.90 2.21 0.45
C PRO A 122 -8.24 1.67 -0.06
N ALA A 123 -9.34 2.29 0.38
CA ALA A 123 -10.66 2.05 -0.17
C ALA A 123 -10.92 2.97 -1.35
N LEU A 124 -11.48 2.41 -2.43
CA LEU A 124 -11.65 3.11 -3.69
C LEU A 124 -13.12 3.12 -4.13
N SER A 125 -13.53 4.22 -4.74
CA SER A 125 -14.78 4.36 -5.45
C SER A 125 -14.54 4.98 -6.83
N GLU A 126 -15.57 5.19 -7.63
CA GLU A 126 -15.42 5.85 -8.93
C GLU A 126 -14.75 7.21 -8.86
N LYS A 127 -15.04 7.99 -7.83
CA LYS A 127 -14.57 9.39 -7.68
C LYS A 127 -13.50 9.56 -6.61
N PHE A 128 -13.51 8.73 -5.57
CA PHE A 128 -12.75 8.96 -4.35
C PHE A 128 -11.77 7.82 -4.05
N ALA A 129 -10.65 8.18 -3.46
CA ALA A 129 -9.75 7.28 -2.75
C ALA A 129 -9.73 7.69 -1.27
N ILE A 130 -9.79 6.70 -0.38
CA ILE A 130 -9.82 6.90 1.06
C ILE A 130 -8.67 6.12 1.65
N PHE A 131 -7.82 6.84 2.36
CA PHE A 131 -6.61 6.33 2.99
C PHE A 131 -6.80 6.36 4.51
N GLY A 132 -6.37 5.28 5.17
CA GLY A 132 -6.21 5.22 6.62
C GLY A 132 -4.72 5.20 6.94
N TYR A 133 -4.30 6.06 7.83
CA TYR A 133 -2.91 6.22 8.23
C TYR A 133 -2.66 5.64 9.62
N GLY A 134 -1.41 5.26 9.90
CA GLY A 134 -0.99 4.78 11.21
C GLY A 134 -1.16 5.83 12.32
N SER A 135 -1.21 7.11 11.96
CA SER A 135 -1.54 8.22 12.87
C SER A 135 -2.98 8.24 13.39
N GLY A 136 -3.84 7.34 12.94
CA GLY A 136 -5.28 7.39 13.24
C GLY A 136 -6.03 8.43 12.39
N GLU A 137 -5.38 9.00 11.38
CA GLU A 137 -6.03 9.89 10.42
C GLU A 137 -6.67 9.09 9.27
N VAL A 138 -7.83 9.55 8.84
CA VAL A 138 -8.51 9.09 7.61
C VAL A 138 -8.63 10.27 6.67
N GLN A 139 -8.16 10.10 5.44
CA GLN A 139 -8.20 11.14 4.42
C GLN A 139 -8.94 10.66 3.17
N ALA A 140 -9.84 11.48 2.67
CA ALA A 140 -10.49 11.27 1.38
C ALA A 140 -10.00 12.28 0.36
N VAL A 141 -9.70 11.79 -0.84
CA VAL A 141 -9.22 12.60 -1.95
C VAL A 141 -9.97 12.28 -3.24
N PHE A 142 -9.97 13.20 -4.18
CA PHE A 142 -10.38 12.88 -5.55
C PHE A 142 -9.38 11.92 -6.17
N ARG A 143 -9.83 10.73 -6.52
CA ARG A 143 -8.98 9.61 -6.96
C ARG A 143 -8.02 9.96 -8.11
N LYS A 144 -8.48 10.72 -9.11
CA LYS A 144 -7.68 11.03 -10.31
C LYS A 144 -6.66 12.15 -10.09
N SER A 145 -6.94 13.10 -9.20
CA SER A 145 -6.10 14.29 -9.02
C SER A 145 -5.32 14.33 -7.70
N GLY A 146 -5.68 13.49 -6.73
CA GLY A 146 -5.12 13.56 -5.38
C GLY A 146 -5.61 14.75 -4.56
N LEU A 147 -6.51 15.59 -5.10
CA LEU A 147 -6.99 16.77 -4.36
C LEU A 147 -7.77 16.32 -3.13
N ALA A 148 -7.34 16.78 -1.95
CA ALA A 148 -7.97 16.47 -0.68
C ALA A 148 -9.39 17.04 -0.62
N ILE A 149 -10.31 16.24 -0.08
CA ILE A 149 -11.71 16.60 0.12
C ILE A 149 -11.95 16.85 1.60
N TRP A 150 -11.55 15.92 2.43
CA TRP A 150 -11.60 16.00 3.88
C TRP A 150 -10.55 15.09 4.51
N SER A 151 -10.14 15.44 5.73
CA SER A 151 -9.44 14.54 6.63
C SER A 151 -10.09 14.58 8.00
N THR A 152 -9.99 13.50 8.75
CA THR A 152 -10.48 13.41 10.12
C THR A 152 -9.63 12.43 10.91
N SER A 153 -9.40 12.73 12.19
CA SER A 153 -8.76 11.81 13.12
C SER A 153 -9.85 11.03 13.84
N ILE A 154 -9.67 9.71 13.92
CA ILE A 154 -10.55 8.80 14.67
C ILE A 154 -9.96 8.43 16.03
N SER A 155 -8.87 9.11 16.44
CA SER A 155 -8.22 8.89 17.72
C SER A 155 -9.17 9.13 18.89
N GLY A 156 -9.45 8.07 19.63
CA GLY A 156 -10.33 8.06 20.80
C GLY A 156 -9.57 8.24 22.11
N GLY A 157 -8.83 9.33 22.30
CA GLY A 157 -8.07 9.59 23.51
C GLY A 157 -8.96 9.64 24.77
N ARG A 158 -8.86 8.63 25.66
CA ARG A 158 -9.42 8.70 27.01
C ARG A 158 -8.41 9.37 27.93
N SER A 159 -8.68 10.61 28.35
CA SER A 159 -7.87 11.32 29.33
C SER A 159 -7.60 10.46 30.57
N GLY A 160 -6.34 10.26 30.92
CA GLY A 160 -5.91 9.64 32.18
C GLY A 160 -5.42 8.19 32.10
N ARG A 161 -5.26 7.60 30.91
CA ARG A 161 -4.63 6.27 30.73
C ARG A 161 -3.44 6.37 29.77
N ALA A 162 -2.25 6.01 30.23
CA ALA A 162 -1.02 6.03 29.43
C ALA A 162 -1.03 5.07 28.21
N LEU A 163 -1.94 4.10 28.18
CA LEU A 163 -2.16 3.16 27.08
C LEU A 163 -3.32 3.56 26.13
N SER A 164 -3.92 4.73 26.31
CA SER A 164 -5.02 5.20 25.46
C SER A 164 -4.57 6.00 24.25
N ASN A 165 -3.28 6.06 23.97
CA ASN A 165 -2.70 6.77 22.83
C ASN A 165 -2.28 5.82 21.70
N VAL A 166 -2.85 4.62 21.63
CA VAL A 166 -2.69 3.73 20.46
C VAL A 166 -3.92 3.95 19.59
N ASP A 167 -3.79 4.85 18.66
CA ASP A 167 -4.87 5.32 17.79
C ASP A 167 -4.68 4.84 16.33
N ASP A 168 -3.91 3.74 16.15
CA ASP A 168 -3.51 3.26 14.85
C ASP A 168 -4.68 2.64 14.06
N ILE A 169 -4.83 3.02 12.81
CA ILE A 169 -5.70 2.34 11.85
C ILE A 169 -4.97 1.12 11.31
N VAL A 170 -5.33 -0.06 11.80
CA VAL A 170 -4.75 -1.34 11.39
C VAL A 170 -5.62 -2.09 10.38
N THR A 171 -6.82 -1.58 10.08
CA THR A 171 -7.77 -2.18 9.15
C THR A 171 -7.97 -1.28 7.92
N SER A 172 -8.29 -1.91 6.80
CA SER A 172 -8.60 -1.17 5.57
C SER A 172 -9.95 -0.48 5.69
N PRO A 173 -10.08 0.81 5.32
CA PRO A 173 -11.38 1.47 5.22
C PRO A 173 -12.32 0.71 4.29
N VAL A 174 -13.62 0.77 4.59
CA VAL A 174 -14.65 0.17 3.73
C VAL A 174 -15.68 1.25 3.39
N VAL A 175 -15.98 1.40 2.12
CA VAL A 175 -17.02 2.34 1.64
C VAL A 175 -18.30 1.59 1.36
N VAL A 176 -19.39 2.01 2.00
CA VAL A 176 -20.74 1.47 1.75
C VAL A 176 -21.70 2.64 1.51
N GLY A 177 -22.12 2.82 0.27
CA GLY A 177 -22.95 3.97 -0.13
C GLY A 177 -22.24 5.30 0.11
N SER A 178 -22.75 6.12 1.03
CA SER A 178 -22.18 7.42 1.42
C SER A 178 -21.36 7.36 2.72
N SER A 179 -21.20 6.19 3.30
CA SER A 179 -20.52 6.02 4.59
C SER A 179 -19.17 5.34 4.42
N VAL A 180 -18.20 5.75 5.26
CA VAL A 180 -16.88 5.11 5.39
C VAL A 180 -16.80 4.48 6.77
N PHE A 181 -16.39 3.23 6.81
CA PHE A 181 -16.16 2.47 8.04
C PHE A 181 -14.65 2.21 8.15
N VAL A 182 -14.09 2.40 9.36
CA VAL A 182 -12.67 2.23 9.67
C VAL A 182 -12.53 1.45 10.97
#